data_1e46e0fd1a0ac471ecc3d1005d2a3041
#
_entry.id   1e46e0fd1a0ac471ecc3d1005d2a3041
#
_cell.length_a   1.000
_cell.length_b   1.000
_cell.length_c   1.000
_cell.angle_alpha   90.00
_cell.angle_beta   90.00
_cell.angle_gamma   90.00
#
_symmetry.space_group_name_H-M   'P 1'
#
loop_
_entity.id
_entity.type
_entity.pdbx_description
1 polymer ?
#
loop_
_entity_poly.entity_id
_entity_poly.type
_entity_poly.pdbx_seq_one_letter_code
_entity_poly.pdbx_strand_id
1 'polypeptide(L)'
;MNAADQLSRALPPQEVSLDVLREKYAKGDETSIGDVRRRVATALAALEAPERRAECTERFLWAQEQGFIPGGRINSAAGLGMKATLMNCFVQPVGDSITGSHDGLPGIYTAVAEAAETMRRGGGVGYDFSPIRPAGSVVRGTRSRASGPVSYMEVFDASCRT
;
A
#
# COMPACT_ATOMS: atom_id res chain seq x y z
N MET A 1 -34.84 -9.59 1.67
CA MET A 1 -33.79 -10.29 0.90
C MET A 1 -34.36 -10.53 -0.49
N ASN A 2 -33.76 -9.95 -1.53
CA ASN A 2 -34.34 -10.03 -2.88
C ASN A 2 -33.80 -11.31 -3.59
N ALA A 3 -34.46 -11.73 -4.70
CA ALA A 3 -34.11 -12.93 -5.44
C ALA A 3 -32.66 -12.92 -5.99
N ALA A 4 -32.11 -11.73 -6.29
CA ALA A 4 -30.72 -11.57 -6.74
C ALA A 4 -29.71 -11.90 -5.63
N ASP A 5 -30.01 -11.57 -4.36
CA ASP A 5 -29.18 -11.92 -3.20
C ASP A 5 -29.16 -13.43 -2.94
N GLN A 6 -30.26 -14.12 -3.21
CA GLN A 6 -30.33 -15.57 -3.07
C GLN A 6 -29.57 -16.28 -4.21
N LEU A 7 -29.63 -15.74 -5.44
CA LEU A 7 -28.91 -16.33 -6.59
C LEU A 7 -27.39 -16.18 -6.45
N SER A 8 -26.90 -15.02 -5.99
CA SER A 8 -25.44 -14.79 -5.83
C SER A 8 -24.80 -15.68 -4.76
N ARG A 9 -25.59 -16.12 -3.77
CA ARG A 9 -25.14 -17.04 -2.71
C ARG A 9 -25.16 -18.51 -3.15
N ALA A 10 -25.90 -18.85 -4.20
CA ALA A 10 -26.06 -20.22 -4.68
C ALA A 10 -25.10 -20.61 -5.80
N LEU A 11 -24.38 -19.64 -6.38
CA LEU A 11 -23.43 -19.93 -7.45
C LEU A 11 -22.10 -20.48 -6.88
N PRO A 12 -21.58 -21.59 -7.41
CA PRO A 12 -20.27 -22.06 -7.01
C PRO A 12 -19.18 -21.05 -7.42
N PRO A 13 -18.07 -20.97 -6.67
CA PRO A 13 -16.96 -20.11 -7.05
C PRO A 13 -16.41 -20.52 -8.41
N GLN A 14 -16.03 -19.53 -9.23
CA GLN A 14 -15.38 -19.77 -10.51
C GLN A 14 -14.00 -20.41 -10.29
N GLU A 15 -13.58 -21.26 -11.21
CA GLU A 15 -12.29 -21.95 -11.15
C GLU A 15 -11.12 -20.97 -11.00
N VAL A 16 -11.13 -19.89 -11.80
CA VAL A 16 -10.13 -18.80 -11.72
C VAL A 16 -10.08 -18.15 -10.34
N SER A 17 -11.19 -18.04 -9.64
CA SER A 17 -11.24 -17.48 -8.28
C SER A 17 -10.57 -18.41 -7.27
N LEU A 18 -10.72 -19.71 -7.44
CA LEU A 18 -10.06 -20.71 -6.60
C LEU A 18 -8.56 -20.76 -6.84
N ASP A 19 -8.12 -20.64 -8.09
CA ASP A 19 -6.71 -20.61 -8.45
C ASP A 19 -6.02 -19.36 -7.91
N VAL A 20 -6.62 -18.19 -8.09
CA VAL A 20 -6.11 -16.93 -7.53
C VAL A 20 -6.11 -16.97 -5.99
N LEU A 21 -7.12 -17.55 -5.36
CA LEU A 21 -7.15 -17.74 -3.91
C LEU A 21 -5.92 -18.54 -3.45
N ARG A 22 -5.68 -19.70 -4.06
CA ARG A 22 -4.57 -20.59 -3.68
C ARG A 22 -3.20 -19.95 -3.95
N GLU A 23 -3.05 -19.30 -5.09
CA GLU A 23 -1.77 -18.73 -5.51
C GLU A 23 -1.39 -17.49 -4.68
N LYS A 24 -2.36 -16.61 -4.40
CA LYS A 24 -2.06 -15.26 -3.89
C LYS A 24 -2.49 -15.00 -2.45
N TYR A 25 -3.62 -15.54 -2.03
CA TYR A 25 -4.27 -15.12 -0.80
C TYR A 25 -4.26 -16.14 0.33
N ALA A 26 -4.45 -17.42 0.04
CA ALA A 26 -4.39 -18.47 1.05
C ALA A 26 -2.94 -18.65 1.54
N LYS A 27 -2.77 -18.82 2.85
CA LYS A 27 -1.46 -18.96 3.51
C LYS A 27 -1.51 -20.09 4.55
N GLY A 28 -0.40 -20.81 4.67
CA GLY A 28 -0.31 -21.93 5.61
C GLY A 28 -1.38 -22.99 5.29
N ASP A 29 -2.23 -23.30 6.26
CA ASP A 29 -3.28 -24.32 6.16
C ASP A 29 -4.62 -23.79 5.60
N GLU A 30 -4.66 -22.54 5.14
CA GLU A 30 -5.87 -21.96 4.56
C GLU A 30 -6.21 -22.62 3.22
N THR A 31 -7.45 -23.08 3.08
CA THR A 31 -7.93 -23.79 1.87
C THR A 31 -9.13 -23.13 1.21
N SER A 32 -9.78 -22.20 1.92
CA SER A 32 -11.01 -21.56 1.48
C SER A 32 -10.97 -20.04 1.61
N ILE A 33 -11.86 -19.36 0.88
CA ILE A 33 -12.07 -17.92 1.04
C ILE A 33 -12.55 -17.57 2.45
N GLY A 34 -13.27 -18.48 3.10
CA GLY A 34 -13.72 -18.32 4.50
C GLY A 34 -12.55 -18.24 5.47
N ASP A 35 -11.51 -19.04 5.27
CA ASP A 35 -10.30 -19.03 6.10
C ASP A 35 -9.58 -17.69 5.98
N VAL A 36 -9.38 -17.20 4.73
CA VAL A 36 -8.77 -15.89 4.47
C VAL A 36 -9.58 -14.76 5.09
N ARG A 37 -10.91 -14.76 4.92
CA ARG A 37 -11.80 -13.75 5.50
C ARG A 37 -11.71 -13.73 7.02
N ARG A 38 -11.71 -14.91 7.66
CA ARG A 38 -11.59 -15.04 9.12
C ARG A 38 -10.26 -14.53 9.63
N ARG A 39 -9.14 -14.89 9.00
CA ARG A 39 -7.81 -14.36 9.33
C ARG A 39 -7.79 -12.84 9.25
N VAL A 40 -8.25 -12.27 8.14
CA VAL A 40 -8.29 -10.82 7.92
C VAL A 40 -9.16 -10.12 8.97
N ALA A 41 -10.38 -10.62 9.21
CA ALA A 41 -11.29 -10.06 10.21
C ALA A 41 -10.67 -10.07 11.61
N THR A 42 -10.07 -11.19 12.01
CA THR A 42 -9.39 -11.33 13.31
C THR A 42 -8.20 -10.39 13.44
N ALA A 43 -7.37 -10.29 12.40
CA ALA A 43 -6.20 -9.44 12.40
C ALA A 43 -6.53 -7.95 12.52
N LEU A 44 -7.56 -7.49 11.82
CA LEU A 44 -8.00 -6.10 11.89
C LEU A 44 -8.68 -5.79 13.23
N ALA A 45 -9.51 -6.71 13.74
CA ALA A 45 -10.17 -6.56 15.03
C ALA A 45 -9.18 -6.59 16.21
N ALA A 46 -7.99 -7.16 16.05
CA ALA A 46 -6.95 -7.17 17.08
C ALA A 46 -6.47 -5.76 17.50
N LEU A 47 -6.70 -4.75 16.66
CA LEU A 47 -6.38 -3.35 16.95
C LEU A 47 -7.47 -2.64 17.77
N GLU A 48 -8.64 -3.25 17.90
CA GLU A 48 -9.75 -2.72 18.70
C GLU A 48 -9.52 -2.96 20.20
N ALA A 49 -10.26 -2.22 21.03
CA ALA A 49 -10.26 -2.45 22.48
C ALA A 49 -10.62 -3.92 22.80
N PRO A 50 -9.93 -4.56 23.77
CA PRO A 50 -10.06 -6.00 24.01
C PRO A 50 -11.49 -6.51 24.12
N GLU A 51 -12.36 -5.75 24.78
CA GLU A 51 -13.77 -6.08 24.98
C GLU A 51 -14.61 -6.03 23.70
N ARG A 52 -14.12 -5.32 22.66
CA ARG A 52 -14.80 -5.19 21.38
C ARG A 52 -14.30 -6.14 20.30
N ARG A 53 -13.14 -6.80 20.52
CA ARG A 53 -12.47 -7.61 19.48
C ARG A 53 -13.37 -8.72 18.93
N ALA A 54 -14.06 -9.43 19.80
CA ALA A 54 -14.95 -10.51 19.37
C ALA A 54 -16.08 -9.98 18.48
N GLU A 55 -16.77 -8.93 18.93
CA GLU A 55 -17.84 -8.29 18.17
C GLU A 55 -17.32 -7.76 16.83
N CYS A 56 -16.18 -7.05 16.82
CA CYS A 56 -15.61 -6.49 15.61
C CYS A 56 -15.17 -7.59 14.63
N THR A 57 -14.61 -8.71 15.11
CA THR A 57 -14.28 -9.85 14.26
C THR A 57 -15.52 -10.37 13.52
N GLU A 58 -16.60 -10.61 14.22
CA GLU A 58 -17.84 -11.11 13.61
C GLU A 58 -18.45 -10.10 12.64
N ARG A 59 -18.42 -8.80 12.97
CA ARG A 59 -18.91 -7.73 12.07
C ARG A 59 -18.06 -7.61 10.81
N PHE A 60 -16.74 -7.68 10.91
CA PHE A 60 -15.82 -7.64 9.75
C PHE A 60 -15.97 -8.89 8.89
N LEU A 61 -16.13 -10.06 9.50
CA LEU A 61 -16.39 -11.30 8.78
C LEU A 61 -17.72 -11.22 8.03
N TRP A 62 -18.77 -10.82 8.71
CA TRP A 62 -20.09 -10.63 8.10
C TRP A 62 -20.04 -9.65 6.92
N ALA A 63 -19.36 -8.51 7.05
CA ALA A 63 -19.24 -7.54 5.97
C ALA A 63 -18.58 -8.16 4.73
N GLN A 64 -17.49 -8.94 4.91
CA GLN A 64 -16.82 -9.65 3.83
C GLN A 64 -17.72 -10.71 3.19
N GLU A 65 -18.54 -11.41 3.96
CA GLU A 65 -19.52 -12.38 3.46
C GLU A 65 -20.64 -11.71 2.68
N GLN A 66 -20.99 -10.44 3.01
CA GLN A 66 -21.96 -9.65 2.28
C GLN A 66 -21.37 -8.97 1.02
N GLY A 67 -20.14 -9.23 0.67
CA GLY A 67 -19.51 -8.75 -0.57
C GLY A 67 -18.57 -7.55 -0.39
N PHE A 68 -18.26 -7.14 0.84
CA PHE A 68 -17.17 -6.19 1.07
C PHE A 68 -15.82 -6.90 0.82
N ILE A 69 -15.03 -6.38 -0.12
CA ILE A 69 -13.74 -6.95 -0.50
C ILE A 69 -12.63 -6.00 -0.02
N PRO A 70 -11.87 -6.36 1.02
CA PRO A 70 -10.67 -5.60 1.41
C PRO A 70 -9.65 -5.54 0.28
N GLY A 71 -8.79 -4.51 0.30
CA GLY A 71 -7.71 -4.40 -0.67
C GLY A 71 -6.83 -5.65 -0.73
N GLY A 72 -6.28 -5.96 -1.91
CA GLY A 72 -5.50 -7.18 -2.14
C GLY A 72 -4.36 -7.38 -1.14
N ARG A 73 -3.69 -6.30 -0.71
CA ARG A 73 -2.64 -6.37 0.31
C ARG A 73 -3.16 -6.77 1.69
N ILE A 74 -4.33 -6.28 2.07
CA ILE A 74 -4.95 -6.69 3.34
C ILE A 74 -5.25 -8.18 3.29
N ASN A 75 -5.87 -8.66 2.20
CA ASN A 75 -6.17 -10.08 2.01
C ASN A 75 -4.91 -10.97 1.98
N SER A 76 -3.80 -10.47 1.41
CA SER A 76 -2.58 -11.28 1.27
C SER A 76 -1.65 -11.24 2.48
N ALA A 77 -1.71 -10.21 3.34
CA ALA A 77 -0.70 -10.00 4.38
C ALA A 77 -1.23 -9.77 5.80
N ALA A 78 -2.50 -9.37 5.99
CA ALA A 78 -3.03 -9.13 7.33
C ALA A 78 -3.02 -10.42 8.17
N GLY A 79 -2.51 -10.33 9.40
CA GLY A 79 -2.46 -11.44 10.35
C GLY A 79 -1.30 -12.42 10.17
N LEU A 80 -0.36 -12.16 9.25
CA LEU A 80 0.74 -13.09 8.94
C LEU A 80 2.08 -12.70 9.60
N GLY A 81 2.15 -11.57 10.33
CA GLY A 81 3.43 -11.09 10.89
C GLY A 81 4.46 -10.66 9.85
N MET A 82 4.09 -10.53 8.60
CA MET A 82 4.98 -10.11 7.51
C MET A 82 5.32 -8.63 7.62
N LYS A 83 6.56 -8.25 7.29
CA LYS A 83 6.99 -6.85 7.16
C LYS A 83 6.56 -6.24 5.83
N ALA A 84 5.30 -6.40 5.47
CA ALA A 84 4.69 -5.82 4.27
C ALA A 84 3.76 -4.68 4.67
N THR A 85 3.56 -3.70 3.76
CA THR A 85 2.56 -2.67 3.97
C THR A 85 1.15 -3.24 3.71
N LEU A 86 0.17 -2.82 4.49
CA LEU A 86 -1.25 -3.10 4.21
C LEU A 86 -1.88 -2.02 3.33
N MET A 87 -1.18 -0.90 3.12
CA MET A 87 -1.52 0.18 2.19
C MET A 87 -0.82 -0.04 0.84
N ASN A 88 -1.47 0.35 -0.24
CA ASN A 88 -0.93 0.14 -1.59
C ASN A 88 -0.09 1.31 -2.08
N CYS A 89 -0.45 2.54 -1.75
CA CYS A 89 0.13 3.76 -2.31
C CYS A 89 0.45 4.77 -1.22
N PHE A 90 1.58 5.46 -1.41
CA PHE A 90 2.11 6.47 -0.52
C PHE A 90 2.48 7.71 -1.33
N VAL A 91 2.32 8.88 -0.74
CA VAL A 91 2.86 10.13 -1.29
C VAL A 91 4.16 10.43 -0.56
N GLN A 92 5.26 10.56 -1.33
CA GLN A 92 6.58 10.87 -0.84
C GLN A 92 6.89 12.34 -1.14
N PRO A 93 7.02 13.21 -0.13
CA PRO A 93 7.41 14.60 -0.34
C PRO A 93 8.86 14.69 -0.77
N VAL A 94 9.18 15.72 -1.60
CA VAL A 94 10.54 15.99 -2.08
C VAL A 94 10.86 17.46 -1.86
N GLY A 95 11.86 17.76 -1.03
CA GLY A 95 12.32 19.12 -0.75
C GLY A 95 13.44 19.58 -1.70
N ASP A 96 13.63 20.91 -1.79
CA ASP A 96 14.64 21.55 -2.64
C ASP A 96 16.04 21.53 -2.00
N SER A 97 16.52 20.32 -1.69
CA SER A 97 17.86 20.06 -1.15
C SER A 97 18.37 18.72 -1.70
N ILE A 98 19.67 18.52 -1.77
CA ILE A 98 20.23 17.25 -2.26
C ILE A 98 19.99 16.13 -1.25
N THR A 99 20.53 16.26 -0.04
CA THR A 99 20.44 15.23 1.01
C THR A 99 19.93 15.78 2.36
N GLY A 100 19.88 17.12 2.51
CA GLY A 100 19.38 17.76 3.71
C GLY A 100 17.84 17.79 3.77
N SER A 101 17.31 18.79 4.48
CA SER A 101 15.89 19.12 4.45
C SER A 101 15.68 20.55 3.98
N HIS A 102 14.50 20.79 3.40
CA HIS A 102 14.05 22.13 3.02
C HIS A 102 12.58 22.26 3.39
N ASP A 103 12.25 23.25 4.20
CA ASP A 103 10.89 23.49 4.74
C ASP A 103 10.27 22.24 5.39
N GLY A 104 11.09 21.45 6.11
CA GLY A 104 10.65 20.21 6.76
C GLY A 104 10.50 19.01 5.82
N LEU A 105 10.73 19.18 4.51
CA LEU A 105 10.68 18.08 3.52
C LEU A 105 12.05 17.44 3.36
N PRO A 106 12.13 16.11 3.14
CA PRO A 106 13.39 15.41 2.89
C PRO A 106 14.02 15.88 1.59
N GLY A 107 15.34 15.94 1.54
CA GLY A 107 16.06 16.23 0.31
C GLY A 107 15.86 15.14 -0.75
N ILE A 108 16.19 15.47 -1.99
CA ILE A 108 15.92 14.65 -3.18
C ILE A 108 16.41 13.21 -3.01
N TYR A 109 17.68 13.00 -2.65
CA TYR A 109 18.25 11.65 -2.51
C TYR A 109 17.79 10.95 -1.21
N THR A 110 17.46 11.69 -0.18
CA THR A 110 16.78 11.13 1.01
C THR A 110 15.42 10.60 0.63
N ALA A 111 14.62 11.35 -0.13
CA ALA A 111 13.33 10.91 -0.64
C ALA A 111 13.44 9.67 -1.55
N VAL A 112 14.49 9.58 -2.40
CA VAL A 112 14.75 8.37 -3.20
C VAL A 112 14.99 7.15 -2.31
N ALA A 113 15.80 7.29 -1.26
CA ALA A 113 16.12 6.18 -0.34
C ALA A 113 14.87 5.72 0.44
N GLU A 114 14.07 6.66 0.95
CA GLU A 114 12.81 6.36 1.65
C GLU A 114 11.78 5.70 0.72
N ALA A 115 11.68 6.17 -0.52
CA ALA A 115 10.83 5.59 -1.54
C ALA A 115 11.26 4.15 -1.90
N ALA A 116 12.55 3.90 -2.06
CA ALA A 116 13.09 2.56 -2.31
C ALA A 116 12.73 1.59 -1.18
N GLU A 117 12.82 2.02 0.09
CA GLU A 117 12.41 1.21 1.25
C GLU A 117 10.89 0.96 1.26
N THR A 118 10.08 1.94 0.88
CA THR A 118 8.62 1.79 0.75
C THR A 118 8.27 0.78 -0.35
N MET A 119 8.91 0.89 -1.53
CA MET A 119 8.72 -0.04 -2.65
C MET A 119 9.21 -1.45 -2.32
N ARG A 120 10.32 -1.59 -1.59
CA ARG A 120 10.82 -2.89 -1.10
C ARG A 120 9.79 -3.61 -0.24
N ARG A 121 9.01 -2.87 0.55
CA ARG A 121 7.88 -3.41 1.35
C ARG A 121 6.61 -3.61 0.51
N GLY A 122 6.69 -3.32 -0.78
CA GLY A 122 5.63 -3.49 -1.76
C GLY A 122 4.65 -2.33 -1.85
N GLY A 123 4.95 -1.15 -1.29
CA GLY A 123 4.17 0.08 -1.50
C GLY A 123 4.45 0.71 -2.86
N GLY A 124 3.44 1.22 -3.55
CA GLY A 124 3.61 2.16 -4.66
C GLY A 124 3.91 3.56 -4.13
N VAL A 125 4.68 4.36 -4.85
CA VAL A 125 5.05 5.71 -4.42
C VAL A 125 4.72 6.73 -5.51
N GLY A 126 4.05 7.81 -5.11
CA GLY A 126 3.88 9.02 -5.91
C GLY A 126 4.70 10.17 -5.33
N TYR A 127 5.19 11.06 -6.19
CA TYR A 127 6.06 12.16 -5.78
C TYR A 127 5.46 13.51 -6.14
N ASP A 128 5.69 14.51 -5.28
CA ASP A 128 5.45 15.90 -5.58
C ASP A 128 6.79 16.63 -5.73
N PHE A 129 7.11 17.05 -6.96
CA PHE A 129 8.32 17.77 -7.30
C PHE A 129 8.15 19.30 -7.31
N SER A 130 6.97 19.81 -6.97
CA SER A 130 6.68 21.25 -6.96
C SER A 130 7.60 22.09 -6.09
N PRO A 131 8.12 21.58 -4.94
CA PRO A 131 9.04 22.35 -4.10
C PRO A 131 10.41 22.58 -4.72
N ILE A 132 10.82 21.79 -5.72
CA ILE A 132 12.16 21.91 -6.34
C ILE A 132 12.20 23.17 -7.21
N ARG A 133 13.23 24.00 -7.00
CA ARG A 133 13.46 25.23 -7.76
C ARG A 133 13.51 24.97 -9.27
N PRO A 134 13.02 25.91 -10.10
CA PRO A 134 13.03 25.75 -11.55
C PRO A 134 14.46 25.76 -12.13
N ALA A 135 14.60 25.15 -13.31
CA ALA A 135 15.86 25.18 -14.07
C ALA A 135 16.35 26.62 -14.30
N GLY A 136 17.66 26.82 -14.21
CA GLY A 136 18.28 28.14 -14.38
C GLY A 136 18.32 29.01 -13.11
N SER A 137 17.61 28.64 -12.04
CA SER A 137 17.68 29.34 -10.74
C SER A 137 19.11 29.32 -10.18
N VAL A 138 19.54 30.40 -9.56
CA VAL A 138 20.91 30.50 -8.97
C VAL A 138 20.95 29.74 -7.65
N VAL A 139 21.89 28.81 -7.53
CA VAL A 139 22.20 28.10 -6.28
C VAL A 139 23.12 29.00 -5.44
N ARG A 140 22.61 29.51 -4.28
CA ARG A 140 23.30 30.52 -3.49
C ARG A 140 24.71 30.11 -3.04
N GLY A 141 24.93 28.84 -2.67
CA GLY A 141 26.21 28.35 -2.15
C GLY A 141 27.30 28.22 -3.22
N THR A 142 26.97 27.79 -4.41
CA THR A 142 27.91 27.50 -5.50
C THR A 142 27.88 28.53 -6.62
N ARG A 143 26.91 29.42 -6.65
CA ARG A 143 26.59 30.34 -7.76
C ARG A 143 26.32 29.64 -9.09
N SER A 144 26.17 28.32 -9.09
CA SER A 144 25.79 27.53 -10.26
C SER A 144 24.31 27.70 -10.58
N ARG A 145 23.87 27.21 -11.73
CA ARG A 145 22.48 27.20 -12.12
C ARG A 145 21.87 25.84 -11.83
N ALA A 146 20.67 25.83 -11.25
CA ALA A 146 19.91 24.63 -10.96
C ALA A 146 19.48 23.94 -12.27
N SER A 147 19.48 22.61 -12.28
CA SER A 147 18.99 21.79 -13.39
C SER A 147 17.46 21.71 -13.44
N GLY A 148 16.79 21.97 -12.32
CA GLY A 148 15.34 21.93 -12.20
C GLY A 148 14.76 20.55 -11.90
N PRO A 149 13.43 20.45 -11.69
CA PRO A 149 12.80 19.21 -11.24
C PRO A 149 12.88 18.06 -12.26
N VAL A 150 12.81 18.37 -13.56
CA VAL A 150 12.75 17.33 -14.62
C VAL A 150 13.99 16.43 -14.60
N SER A 151 15.19 16.99 -14.42
CA SER A 151 16.45 16.19 -14.33
C SER A 151 16.46 15.26 -13.10
N TYR A 152 15.81 15.65 -12.00
CA TYR A 152 15.68 14.80 -10.83
C TYR A 152 14.60 13.73 -11.02
N MET A 153 13.52 13.99 -11.77
CA MET A 153 12.53 12.96 -12.12
C MET A 153 13.18 11.76 -12.81
N GLU A 154 14.23 11.98 -13.62
CA GLU A 154 15.01 10.90 -14.25
C GLU A 154 15.70 10.00 -13.22
N VAL A 155 16.16 10.55 -12.09
CA VAL A 155 16.77 9.78 -11.00
C VAL A 155 15.73 8.89 -10.33
N PHE A 156 14.53 9.42 -10.05
CA PHE A 156 13.43 8.66 -9.47
C PHE A 156 12.96 7.56 -10.43
N ASP A 157 12.82 7.86 -11.72
CA ASP A 157 12.45 6.87 -12.74
C ASP A 157 13.50 5.75 -12.83
N ALA A 158 14.78 6.08 -12.84
CA ALA A 158 15.85 5.09 -12.84
C ALA A 158 15.82 4.22 -11.58
N SER A 159 15.58 4.82 -10.41
CA SER A 159 15.45 4.09 -9.14
C SER A 159 14.25 3.11 -9.15
N CYS A 160 13.16 3.47 -9.81
CA CYS A 160 11.97 2.59 -9.90
C CYS A 160 12.17 1.40 -10.85
N ARG A 161 13.15 1.47 -11.77
CA ARG A 161 13.46 0.38 -12.73
C ARG A 161 14.36 -0.70 -12.13
N THR A 162 15.00 -0.43 -10.99
CA THR A 162 15.94 -1.33 -10.32
C THR A 162 15.25 -2.21 -9.29
#